data_a70b734f499298990854ccc2f107e7f5
#
_entry.id   a70b734f499298990854ccc2f107e7f5
#
_cell.length_a   1.000
_cell.length_b   1.000
_cell.length_c   1.000
_cell.angle_alpha   90.00
_cell.angle_beta   90.00
_cell.angle_gamma   90.00
#
_symmetry.space_group_name_H-M   'P 1'
#
loop_
_entity.id
_entity.type
_entity.pdbx_description
1 polymer ?
#
loop_
_entity_poly.entity_id
_entity_poly.type
_entity_poly.pdbx_seq_one_letter_code
_entity_poly.pdbx_strand_id
1 'polypeptide(L)'
;MKNDKENIYVKREQDWRNGAIVYQVLVDRFAPSLDLENKKHLYKYPKTLKTWDELPKSGKFVNDAKYWSHELEYWGGDLKSLMAKVSYLKNLGIDVLYLNPIFESVSNHKYDASDYLKISEEFGTFEDLKELTEKLKELGIRVMLDGVFNHVGISNPIFQEASKDKKSPYRNWFDFNPKYPDEVRLWADAKSLPELNLENDDVKDYIYRSSNSVLKTYLKAGIDGWRLDVAFDIGYDILKDLTEHAHDEKEKSMIVGEIWNYPEKWLKSIDGVMNFTLREIIYRTIRQEISTQMALKMIKEMIDDAGIEPILKSWNVLDNHDVKRLLTEIKHPKDQKIAQLMQFTLPGSPNLYYGTELGMDGDNDPENRAPMRWDMLLHDNSIYSWTKKLIELHQTYRALKIGDFKPLITNQLFAFERYTDRVEDTIIVVINTTDDKISESMMIKDSNIMNYSGFDILLGETSHLECLAGFLKVELESKSFVVFKPKVKPDKSYTPYKRI
;
A
#
# COMPACT_ATOMS: atom_id res chain seq x y z
N MET A 1 5.78 -14.92 32.10
CA MET A 1 4.68 -14.69 31.12
C MET A 1 4.29 -13.22 30.96
N LYS A 2 4.17 -12.35 32.00
CA LYS A 2 3.93 -10.90 31.79
C LYS A 2 5.09 -10.20 31.05
N ASN A 3 6.34 -10.52 31.41
CA ASN A 3 7.53 -9.85 30.80
C ASN A 3 7.73 -10.14 29.31
N ASP A 4 7.38 -11.35 28.82
CA ASP A 4 7.60 -11.69 27.41
C ASP A 4 6.56 -11.03 26.49
N LYS A 5 5.31 -10.85 26.96
CA LYS A 5 4.27 -10.16 26.17
C LYS A 5 4.54 -8.64 26.09
N GLU A 6 4.96 -8.01 27.21
CA GLU A 6 5.39 -6.61 27.18
C GLU A 6 6.52 -6.38 26.16
N ASN A 7 7.47 -7.29 26.11
CA ASN A 7 8.59 -7.20 25.18
C ASN A 7 8.16 -7.28 23.70
N ILE A 8 7.11 -8.05 23.33
CA ILE A 8 6.68 -8.15 21.93
C ILE A 8 6.05 -6.85 21.43
N TYR A 9 5.18 -6.19 22.21
CA TYR A 9 4.56 -4.93 21.81
C TYR A 9 5.57 -3.78 21.75
N VAL A 10 6.54 -3.75 22.64
CA VAL A 10 7.66 -2.80 22.58
C VAL A 10 8.50 -3.01 21.32
N LYS A 11 8.80 -4.26 20.96
CA LYS A 11 9.51 -4.57 19.70
C LYS A 11 8.71 -4.14 18.47
N ARG A 12 7.40 -4.36 18.47
CA ARG A 12 6.51 -3.92 17.37
C ARG A 12 6.50 -2.39 17.22
N GLU A 13 6.46 -1.65 18.33
CA GLU A 13 6.53 -0.18 18.30
C GLU A 13 7.86 0.36 17.77
N GLN A 14 8.95 -0.33 18.04
CA GLN A 14 10.30 0.04 17.57
C GLN A 14 10.55 -0.35 16.10
N ASP A 15 9.66 -1.11 15.50
CA ASP A 15 9.72 -1.47 14.08
C ASP A 15 8.76 -0.58 13.28
N TRP A 16 9.32 0.39 12.59
CA TRP A 16 8.60 1.37 11.79
C TRP A 16 7.68 0.76 10.72
N ARG A 17 7.95 -0.49 10.33
CA ARG A 17 7.21 -1.19 9.28
C ARG A 17 5.80 -1.61 9.71
N ASN A 18 5.54 -1.66 11.03
CA ASN A 18 4.25 -2.07 11.57
C ASN A 18 3.23 -0.93 11.53
N GLY A 19 2.14 -1.14 10.84
CA GLY A 19 1.02 -0.19 10.77
C GLY A 19 1.41 1.19 10.24
N ALA A 20 2.43 1.27 9.39
CA ALA A 20 2.85 2.53 8.77
C ALA A 20 1.82 3.01 7.74
N ILE A 21 1.51 4.28 7.73
CA ILE A 21 0.63 4.87 6.71
C ILE A 21 1.43 5.13 5.46
N VAL A 22 1.10 4.40 4.40
CA VAL A 22 1.77 4.46 3.09
C VAL A 22 0.98 5.36 2.15
N TYR A 23 1.70 6.18 1.39
CA TYR A 23 1.11 7.02 0.34
C TYR A 23 1.79 6.73 -1.00
N GLN A 24 1.03 6.16 -1.93
CA GLN A 24 1.50 5.74 -3.24
C GLN A 24 1.36 6.85 -4.28
N VAL A 25 2.40 7.08 -5.08
CA VAL A 25 2.49 8.16 -6.06
C VAL A 25 3.02 7.70 -7.40
N LEU A 26 2.34 8.08 -8.49
CA LEU A 26 2.90 8.16 -9.84
C LEU A 26 3.57 9.53 -10.01
N VAL A 27 4.90 9.56 -10.14
CA VAL A 27 5.69 10.81 -10.18
C VAL A 27 5.22 11.74 -11.29
N ASP A 28 4.97 11.21 -12.50
CA ASP A 28 4.48 11.98 -13.65
C ASP A 28 3.15 12.70 -13.39
N ARG A 29 2.34 12.19 -12.45
CA ARG A 29 0.94 12.59 -12.23
C ARG A 29 0.69 13.28 -10.88
N PHE A 30 1.70 13.41 -10.03
CA PHE A 30 1.51 13.94 -8.69
C PHE A 30 1.56 15.46 -8.61
N ALA A 31 2.59 16.10 -9.18
CA ALA A 31 2.71 17.55 -9.16
C ALA A 31 3.36 18.05 -10.46
N PRO A 32 2.83 19.10 -11.11
CA PRO A 32 3.41 19.62 -12.35
C PRO A 32 4.81 20.15 -12.12
N SER A 33 5.72 19.88 -13.05
CA SER A 33 7.10 20.36 -12.97
C SER A 33 7.16 21.88 -12.90
N LEU A 34 8.03 22.38 -12.03
CA LEU A 34 8.31 23.81 -11.91
C LEU A 34 9.17 24.34 -13.06
N ASP A 35 9.79 23.45 -13.83
CA ASP A 35 10.72 23.76 -14.93
C ASP A 35 10.35 23.04 -16.24
N LEU A 36 9.05 22.88 -16.50
CA LEU A 36 8.54 22.09 -17.62
C LEU A 36 8.99 22.66 -18.99
N GLU A 37 9.09 23.99 -19.11
CA GLU A 37 9.51 24.63 -20.38
C GLU A 37 10.89 24.15 -20.83
N ASN A 38 11.86 24.06 -19.92
CA ASN A 38 13.20 23.57 -20.21
C ASN A 38 13.26 22.06 -20.48
N LYS A 39 12.26 21.32 -20.02
CA LYS A 39 12.15 19.87 -20.19
C LYS A 39 11.33 19.43 -21.42
N LYS A 40 10.66 20.32 -22.14
CA LYS A 40 9.85 19.99 -23.32
C LYS A 40 10.57 19.15 -24.37
N HIS A 41 11.88 19.32 -24.48
CA HIS A 41 12.72 18.57 -25.42
C HIS A 41 12.77 17.04 -25.10
N LEU A 42 12.42 16.61 -23.88
CA LEU A 42 12.38 15.20 -23.45
C LEU A 42 11.12 14.47 -23.97
N TYR A 43 10.07 15.22 -24.31
CA TYR A 43 8.78 14.68 -24.74
C TYR A 43 8.62 14.68 -26.27
N LYS A 44 9.70 14.27 -26.98
CA LYS A 44 9.67 14.08 -28.43
C LYS A 44 9.05 12.73 -28.78
N TYR A 45 8.50 12.63 -29.99
CA TYR A 45 7.98 11.37 -30.51
C TYR A 45 8.88 10.17 -30.14
N PRO A 46 8.32 9.07 -29.65
CA PRO A 46 6.89 8.75 -29.56
C PRO A 46 6.16 9.35 -28.33
N LYS A 47 6.86 10.02 -27.40
CA LYS A 47 6.29 10.63 -26.22
C LYS A 47 5.47 11.88 -26.57
N THR A 48 4.39 12.09 -25.84
CA THR A 48 3.49 13.26 -25.98
C THR A 48 3.28 13.92 -24.63
N LEU A 49 3.54 15.21 -24.51
CA LEU A 49 3.27 15.98 -23.31
C LEU A 49 1.84 16.51 -23.34
N LYS A 50 1.07 16.24 -22.28
CA LYS A 50 -0.32 16.67 -22.05
C LYS A 50 -0.33 17.87 -21.11
N THR A 51 -1.44 18.59 -21.11
CA THR A 51 -1.69 19.63 -20.09
C THR A 51 -2.24 19.00 -18.81
N TRP A 52 -2.04 19.66 -17.65
CA TRP A 52 -2.38 19.07 -16.35
C TRP A 52 -3.89 18.83 -16.13
N ASP A 53 -4.73 19.54 -16.87
CA ASP A 53 -6.19 19.44 -16.86
C ASP A 53 -6.76 18.37 -17.81
N GLU A 54 -5.92 17.84 -18.72
CA GLU A 54 -6.33 16.72 -19.58
C GLU A 54 -6.41 15.41 -18.78
N LEU A 55 -7.47 14.65 -19.00
CA LEU A 55 -7.65 13.33 -18.41
C LEU A 55 -7.10 12.23 -19.33
N PRO A 56 -6.45 11.20 -18.78
CA PRO A 56 -5.98 10.08 -19.56
C PRO A 56 -7.16 9.29 -20.16
N LYS A 57 -6.98 8.75 -21.37
CA LYS A 57 -7.97 7.94 -22.07
C LYS A 57 -7.30 6.77 -22.77
N SER A 58 -8.01 5.67 -22.88
CA SER A 58 -7.55 4.51 -23.64
C SER A 58 -7.14 4.90 -25.05
N GLY A 59 -5.95 4.48 -25.44
CA GLY A 59 -5.34 4.85 -26.71
C GLY A 59 -5.34 3.72 -27.74
N LYS A 60 -4.57 3.92 -28.82
CA LYS A 60 -4.34 2.95 -29.88
C LYS A 60 -2.92 2.41 -29.78
N PHE A 61 -2.72 1.17 -30.24
CA PHE A 61 -1.38 0.59 -30.33
C PHE A 61 -0.55 1.29 -31.42
N VAL A 62 0.62 1.80 -31.06
CA VAL A 62 1.56 2.50 -31.94
C VAL A 62 2.62 1.49 -32.40
N ASN A 63 2.44 0.99 -33.64
CA ASN A 63 3.20 -0.17 -34.14
C ASN A 63 4.70 0.01 -34.20
N ASP A 64 5.18 1.18 -34.56
CA ASP A 64 6.62 1.51 -34.66
C ASP A 64 7.26 1.69 -33.28
N ALA A 65 6.53 2.22 -32.32
CA ALA A 65 6.98 2.35 -30.92
C ALA A 65 6.82 1.06 -30.11
N LYS A 66 5.87 0.19 -30.46
CA LYS A 66 5.49 -1.04 -29.74
C LYS A 66 4.81 -0.79 -28.37
N TYR A 67 4.16 0.35 -28.22
CA TYR A 67 3.42 0.77 -27.03
C TYR A 67 2.00 1.21 -27.39
N TRP A 68 1.10 1.22 -26.39
CA TRP A 68 -0.17 1.92 -26.53
C TRP A 68 0.05 3.43 -26.41
N SER A 69 -0.72 4.24 -27.13
CA SER A 69 -0.51 5.69 -27.13
C SER A 69 -0.70 6.32 -25.76
N HIS A 70 -1.56 5.79 -24.92
CA HIS A 70 -1.76 6.27 -23.53
C HIS A 70 -0.56 5.95 -22.61
N GLU A 71 0.29 4.97 -22.94
CA GLU A 71 1.55 4.70 -22.24
C GLU A 71 2.64 5.71 -22.60
N LEU A 72 2.44 6.47 -23.67
CA LEU A 72 3.38 7.48 -24.19
C LEU A 72 2.93 8.92 -23.87
N GLU A 73 1.80 9.09 -23.18
CA GLU A 73 1.27 10.38 -22.78
C GLU A 73 1.76 10.77 -21.37
N TYR A 74 2.46 11.90 -21.26
CA TYR A 74 3.08 12.39 -20.04
C TYR A 74 2.40 13.68 -19.58
N TRP A 75 2.35 13.92 -18.27
CA TRP A 75 1.85 15.18 -17.67
C TRP A 75 2.98 16.04 -17.08
N GLY A 76 4.19 15.51 -17.08
CA GLY A 76 5.39 16.29 -16.77
C GLY A 76 5.63 16.52 -15.28
N GLY A 77 5.13 15.64 -14.40
CA GLY A 77 5.55 15.63 -13.01
C GLY A 77 6.98 15.10 -12.85
N ASP A 78 7.67 15.52 -11.79
CA ASP A 78 9.06 15.15 -11.53
C ASP A 78 9.38 15.11 -10.02
N LEU A 79 10.59 14.63 -9.67
CA LEU A 79 11.03 14.53 -8.28
C LEU A 79 11.14 15.89 -7.58
N LYS A 80 11.51 16.96 -8.30
CA LYS A 80 11.58 18.32 -7.74
C LYS A 80 10.22 18.89 -7.43
N SER A 81 9.23 18.69 -8.31
CA SER A 81 7.87 19.13 -8.08
C SER A 81 7.20 18.32 -6.97
N LEU A 82 7.50 17.01 -6.86
CA LEU A 82 7.08 16.19 -5.73
C LEU A 82 7.71 16.71 -4.43
N MET A 83 9.02 17.03 -4.44
CA MET A 83 9.71 17.60 -3.29
C MET A 83 9.11 18.92 -2.83
N ALA A 84 8.56 19.73 -3.73
CA ALA A 84 7.81 20.93 -3.39
C ALA A 84 6.49 20.66 -2.65
N LYS A 85 6.00 19.41 -2.65
CA LYS A 85 4.77 18.96 -1.98
C LYS A 85 5.01 18.20 -0.67
N VAL A 86 6.24 18.07 -0.18
CA VAL A 86 6.53 17.32 1.05
C VAL A 86 5.80 17.87 2.29
N SER A 87 5.53 19.17 2.34
CA SER A 87 4.72 19.76 3.41
C SER A 87 3.28 19.26 3.41
N TYR A 88 2.70 19.02 2.23
CA TYR A 88 1.39 18.39 2.10
C TYR A 88 1.42 16.97 2.68
N LEU A 89 2.41 16.17 2.29
CA LEU A 89 2.58 14.79 2.77
C LEU A 89 2.73 14.75 4.30
N LYS A 90 3.54 15.66 4.85
CA LYS A 90 3.71 15.78 6.30
C LYS A 90 2.43 16.20 7.00
N ASN A 91 1.71 17.17 6.46
CA ASN A 91 0.43 17.65 7.03
C ASN A 91 -0.70 16.62 6.90
N LEU A 92 -0.66 15.77 5.88
CA LEU A 92 -1.58 14.65 5.75
C LEU A 92 -1.31 13.60 6.84
N GLY A 93 -0.05 13.43 7.24
CA GLY A 93 0.36 12.53 8.32
C GLY A 93 0.82 11.15 7.82
N ILE A 94 1.41 11.07 6.62
CA ILE A 94 1.96 9.80 6.12
C ILE A 94 3.27 9.42 6.80
N ASP A 95 3.54 8.13 6.91
CA ASP A 95 4.79 7.58 7.44
C ASP A 95 5.74 7.15 6.31
N VAL A 96 5.20 6.72 5.16
CA VAL A 96 5.96 6.19 4.02
C VAL A 96 5.45 6.77 2.70
N LEU A 97 6.36 7.31 1.90
CA LEU A 97 6.11 7.64 0.51
C LEU A 97 6.55 6.47 -0.38
N TYR A 98 5.61 5.84 -1.08
CA TYR A 98 5.90 4.83 -2.08
C TYR A 98 5.79 5.43 -3.48
N LEU A 99 6.88 5.39 -4.23
CA LEU A 99 6.96 5.83 -5.62
C LEU A 99 6.85 4.64 -6.57
N ASN A 100 5.87 4.68 -7.47
CA ASN A 100 5.85 3.82 -8.64
C ASN A 100 7.17 3.97 -9.43
N PRO A 101 7.50 3.07 -10.39
CA PRO A 101 8.85 3.02 -10.96
C PRO A 101 9.34 4.38 -11.47
N ILE A 102 10.63 4.65 -11.27
CA ILE A 102 11.27 5.91 -11.67
C ILE A 102 12.46 5.73 -12.63
N PHE A 103 12.71 4.48 -13.03
CA PHE A 103 13.85 4.12 -13.88
C PHE A 103 13.72 4.66 -15.30
N GLU A 104 14.87 4.76 -16.00
CA GLU A 104 14.87 5.09 -17.42
C GLU A 104 14.02 4.10 -18.22
N SER A 105 13.06 4.61 -18.97
CA SER A 105 12.15 3.80 -19.80
C SER A 105 11.43 4.65 -20.85
N VAL A 106 10.76 3.99 -21.80
CA VAL A 106 9.99 4.67 -22.85
C VAL A 106 8.61 5.08 -22.36
N SER A 107 7.94 4.22 -21.58
CA SER A 107 6.57 4.48 -21.11
C SER A 107 6.51 5.50 -19.96
N ASN A 108 5.33 6.08 -19.76
CA ASN A 108 5.04 6.97 -18.63
C ASN A 108 4.96 6.23 -17.29
N HIS A 109 4.58 4.96 -17.29
CA HIS A 109 4.45 4.13 -16.08
C HIS A 109 5.79 3.54 -15.60
N LYS A 110 6.81 3.49 -16.47
CA LYS A 110 8.18 3.05 -16.16
C LYS A 110 8.35 1.57 -15.78
N TYR A 111 7.35 0.71 -16.01
CA TYR A 111 7.48 -0.74 -15.81
C TYR A 111 8.31 -1.43 -16.90
N ASP A 112 8.66 -0.73 -17.97
CA ASP A 112 9.52 -1.18 -19.08
C ASP A 112 10.95 -0.64 -18.94
N ALA A 113 11.62 -0.88 -17.81
CA ALA A 113 12.93 -0.31 -17.52
C ALA A 113 13.97 -0.64 -18.61
N SER A 114 14.58 0.39 -19.17
CA SER A 114 15.73 0.26 -20.07
C SER A 114 17.07 0.33 -19.33
N ASP A 115 17.11 0.99 -18.19
CA ASP A 115 18.26 1.05 -17.28
C ASP A 115 17.78 1.24 -15.84
N TYR A 116 18.02 0.24 -14.98
CA TYR A 116 17.64 0.31 -13.57
C TYR A 116 18.53 1.24 -12.73
N LEU A 117 19.75 1.54 -13.18
CA LEU A 117 20.68 2.41 -12.46
C LEU A 117 20.59 3.87 -12.89
N LYS A 118 19.71 4.18 -13.85
CA LYS A 118 19.42 5.53 -14.31
C LYS A 118 17.98 5.92 -13.96
N ILE A 119 17.81 7.08 -13.35
CA ILE A 119 16.49 7.68 -13.19
C ILE A 119 16.06 8.27 -14.54
N SER A 120 14.80 8.13 -14.89
CA SER A 120 14.24 8.68 -16.11
C SER A 120 14.47 10.19 -16.18
N GLU A 121 14.99 10.67 -17.31
CA GLU A 121 15.34 12.08 -17.48
C GLU A 121 14.16 13.02 -17.26
N GLU A 122 12.95 12.59 -17.57
CA GLU A 122 11.73 13.34 -17.29
C GLU A 122 11.51 13.58 -15.80
N PHE A 123 11.92 12.61 -14.96
CA PHE A 123 11.74 12.68 -13.51
C PHE A 123 12.87 13.38 -12.78
N GLY A 124 14.06 13.41 -13.37
CA GLY A 124 15.22 14.07 -12.78
C GLY A 124 16.47 13.20 -12.75
N THR A 125 17.26 13.36 -11.71
CA THR A 125 18.57 12.71 -11.55
C THR A 125 18.63 11.86 -10.30
N PHE A 126 19.65 11.03 -10.19
CA PHE A 126 19.93 10.26 -8.98
C PHE A 126 20.21 11.17 -7.76
N GLU A 127 20.76 12.36 -7.99
CA GLU A 127 20.98 13.36 -6.94
C GLU A 127 19.66 13.98 -6.47
N ASP A 128 18.70 14.22 -7.37
CA ASP A 128 17.36 14.68 -7.00
C ASP A 128 16.63 13.64 -6.11
N LEU A 129 16.84 12.34 -6.36
CA LEU A 129 16.31 11.29 -5.48
C LEU A 129 16.95 11.33 -4.09
N LYS A 130 18.26 11.49 -4.00
CA LYS A 130 18.95 11.60 -2.69
C LYS A 130 18.46 12.81 -1.90
N GLU A 131 18.37 13.97 -2.56
CA GLU A 131 17.83 15.18 -1.92
C GLU A 131 16.40 14.96 -1.41
N LEU A 132 15.56 14.29 -2.19
CA LEU A 132 14.20 13.93 -1.78
C LEU A 132 14.21 12.99 -0.56
N THR A 133 15.04 11.94 -0.56
CA THR A 133 15.11 10.98 0.56
C THR A 133 15.62 11.65 1.83
N GLU A 134 16.63 12.52 1.75
CA GLU A 134 17.15 13.28 2.88
C GLU A 134 16.10 14.21 3.47
N LYS A 135 15.42 14.99 2.62
CA LYS A 135 14.36 15.91 3.03
C LYS A 135 13.17 15.21 3.68
N LEU A 136 12.75 14.07 3.15
CA LEU A 136 11.67 13.28 3.74
C LEU A 136 12.09 12.65 5.06
N LYS A 137 13.33 12.18 5.17
CA LYS A 137 13.91 11.66 6.41
C LYS A 137 13.92 12.72 7.53
N GLU A 138 14.26 13.98 7.23
CA GLU A 138 14.18 15.09 8.19
C GLU A 138 12.75 15.30 8.70
N LEU A 139 11.76 15.02 7.90
CA LEU A 139 10.33 15.08 8.27
C LEU A 139 9.81 13.80 8.94
N GLY A 140 10.66 12.78 9.08
CA GLY A 140 10.28 11.47 9.63
C GLY A 140 9.49 10.60 8.67
N ILE A 141 9.53 10.90 7.36
CA ILE A 141 8.87 10.13 6.30
C ILE A 141 9.90 9.26 5.60
N ARG A 142 9.59 7.99 5.41
CA ARG A 142 10.41 7.00 4.71
C ARG A 142 10.07 6.95 3.24
N VAL A 143 10.99 6.41 2.43
CA VAL A 143 10.82 6.30 0.99
C VAL A 143 10.94 4.84 0.56
N MET A 144 9.99 4.38 -0.23
CA MET A 144 10.03 3.08 -0.90
C MET A 144 9.90 3.26 -2.40
N LEU A 145 10.64 2.45 -3.15
CA LEU A 145 10.57 2.42 -4.62
C LEU A 145 9.90 1.14 -5.12
N ASP A 146 9.44 1.19 -6.36
CA ASP A 146 8.94 0.03 -7.08
C ASP A 146 10.08 -0.71 -7.78
N GLY A 147 10.28 -1.98 -7.44
CA GLY A 147 11.29 -2.86 -7.99
C GLY A 147 10.70 -3.76 -9.07
N VAL A 148 10.86 -3.37 -10.33
CA VAL A 148 10.41 -4.15 -11.50
C VAL A 148 11.50 -5.15 -11.87
N PHE A 149 11.71 -6.18 -11.04
CA PHE A 149 12.87 -7.07 -11.17
C PHE A 149 12.58 -8.36 -11.95
N ASN A 150 11.32 -8.60 -12.34
CA ASN A 150 10.94 -9.76 -13.13
C ASN A 150 11.26 -9.59 -14.63
N HIS A 151 11.17 -8.39 -15.17
CA HIS A 151 11.31 -8.11 -16.61
C HIS A 151 11.95 -6.76 -16.87
N VAL A 152 12.41 -6.54 -18.09
CA VAL A 152 12.94 -5.25 -18.57
C VAL A 152 12.12 -4.74 -19.75
N GLY A 153 12.34 -3.50 -20.17
CA GLY A 153 11.78 -2.99 -21.41
C GLY A 153 12.48 -3.59 -22.65
N ILE A 154 11.73 -3.74 -23.74
CA ILE A 154 12.32 -4.18 -25.02
C ILE A 154 13.45 -3.25 -25.49
N SER A 155 13.45 -2.00 -25.07
CA SER A 155 14.50 -1.01 -25.38
C SER A 155 15.76 -1.16 -24.52
N ASN A 156 15.76 -2.06 -23.53
CA ASN A 156 16.91 -2.30 -22.66
C ASN A 156 18.15 -2.73 -23.49
N PRO A 157 19.30 -2.04 -23.38
CA PRO A 157 20.49 -2.34 -24.18
C PRO A 157 21.02 -3.76 -23.99
N ILE A 158 20.93 -4.32 -22.77
CA ILE A 158 21.33 -5.69 -22.46
C ILE A 158 20.45 -6.67 -23.23
N PHE A 159 19.14 -6.47 -23.23
CA PHE A 159 18.21 -7.28 -24.01
C PHE A 159 18.45 -7.15 -25.52
N GLN A 160 18.65 -5.91 -25.99
CA GLN A 160 18.92 -5.66 -27.42
C GLN A 160 20.19 -6.35 -27.91
N GLU A 161 21.24 -6.36 -27.11
CA GLU A 161 22.47 -7.10 -27.41
C GLU A 161 22.22 -8.62 -27.38
N ALA A 162 21.63 -9.12 -26.31
CA ALA A 162 21.33 -10.55 -26.15
C ALA A 162 20.44 -11.10 -27.28
N SER A 163 19.49 -10.31 -27.77
CA SER A 163 18.59 -10.73 -28.85
C SER A 163 19.27 -10.84 -30.21
N LYS A 164 20.23 -9.93 -30.49
CA LYS A 164 20.92 -9.84 -31.78
C LYS A 164 22.13 -10.75 -31.91
N ASP A 165 22.86 -10.95 -30.80
CA ASP A 165 24.08 -11.78 -30.78
C ASP A 165 23.92 -13.00 -29.86
N LYS A 166 23.86 -14.19 -30.46
CA LYS A 166 23.82 -15.48 -29.73
C LYS A 166 25.06 -15.74 -28.87
N LYS A 167 26.15 -15.00 -29.10
CA LYS A 167 27.41 -15.10 -28.32
C LYS A 167 27.54 -14.01 -27.25
N SER A 168 26.55 -13.12 -27.13
CA SER A 168 26.54 -12.09 -26.09
C SER A 168 26.68 -12.70 -24.69
N PRO A 169 27.47 -12.10 -23.78
CA PRO A 169 27.55 -12.52 -22.38
C PRO A 169 26.18 -12.46 -21.70
N TYR A 170 25.26 -11.64 -22.20
CA TYR A 170 23.92 -11.49 -21.67
C TYR A 170 22.90 -12.48 -22.26
N ARG A 171 23.33 -13.39 -23.16
CA ARG A 171 22.38 -14.29 -23.85
C ARG A 171 21.56 -15.12 -22.83
N ASN A 172 22.17 -15.59 -21.77
CA ASN A 172 21.55 -16.41 -20.74
C ASN A 172 20.80 -15.59 -19.66
N TRP A 173 20.81 -14.25 -19.78
CA TRP A 173 20.00 -13.39 -18.92
C TRP A 173 18.51 -13.44 -19.27
N PHE A 174 18.17 -14.02 -20.42
CA PHE A 174 16.82 -14.18 -20.94
C PHE A 174 16.60 -15.62 -21.40
N ASP A 175 15.35 -16.10 -21.36
CA ASP A 175 15.01 -17.44 -21.88
C ASP A 175 14.63 -17.34 -23.37
N PHE A 176 15.64 -17.51 -24.23
CA PHE A 176 15.42 -17.58 -25.67
C PHE A 176 15.15 -19.02 -26.10
N ASN A 177 13.92 -19.33 -26.50
CA ASN A 177 13.51 -20.66 -26.86
C ASN A 177 12.46 -20.62 -28.01
N PRO A 178 12.61 -21.45 -29.07
CA PRO A 178 11.61 -21.52 -30.16
C PRO A 178 10.20 -21.96 -29.73
N LYS A 179 10.04 -22.46 -28.48
CA LYS A 179 8.71 -22.76 -27.94
C LYS A 179 7.86 -21.50 -27.69
N TYR A 180 8.49 -20.33 -27.54
CA TYR A 180 7.78 -19.08 -27.34
C TYR A 180 7.40 -18.43 -28.69
N PRO A 181 6.22 -17.78 -28.80
CA PRO A 181 5.79 -17.15 -30.04
C PRO A 181 6.77 -16.12 -30.62
N ASP A 182 7.43 -15.36 -29.76
CA ASP A 182 8.43 -14.34 -30.13
C ASP A 182 9.89 -14.83 -29.90
N GLU A 183 10.10 -16.17 -29.81
CA GLU A 183 11.38 -16.83 -29.55
C GLU A 183 12.07 -16.43 -28.21
N VAL A 184 11.41 -15.66 -27.38
CA VAL A 184 11.87 -15.26 -26.04
C VAL A 184 10.69 -15.23 -25.08
N ARG A 185 10.93 -15.55 -23.81
CA ARG A 185 9.90 -15.46 -22.77
C ARG A 185 9.57 -14.00 -22.48
N LEU A 186 8.26 -13.66 -22.55
CA LEU A 186 7.73 -12.34 -22.29
C LEU A 186 6.75 -12.40 -21.12
N TRP A 187 6.75 -11.37 -20.29
CA TRP A 187 5.77 -11.27 -19.23
C TRP A 187 4.36 -11.02 -19.79
N ALA A 188 3.40 -11.87 -19.42
CA ALA A 188 2.01 -11.81 -19.85
C ALA A 188 1.83 -11.66 -21.39
N ASP A 189 2.73 -12.24 -22.19
CA ASP A 189 2.79 -12.09 -23.65
C ASP A 189 2.95 -10.64 -24.15
N ALA A 190 3.30 -9.70 -23.27
CA ALA A 190 3.54 -8.31 -23.61
C ALA A 190 4.87 -8.17 -24.38
N LYS A 191 4.78 -7.82 -25.66
CA LYS A 191 5.95 -7.72 -26.56
C LYS A 191 7.00 -6.70 -26.15
N SER A 192 6.63 -5.77 -25.28
CA SER A 192 7.53 -4.74 -24.72
C SER A 192 8.29 -5.21 -23.48
N LEU A 193 7.97 -6.38 -22.88
CA LEU A 193 8.42 -6.79 -21.55
C LEU A 193 9.10 -8.17 -21.53
N PRO A 194 10.34 -8.31 -22.08
CA PRO A 194 11.09 -9.56 -21.95
C PRO A 194 11.48 -9.85 -20.49
N GLU A 195 11.20 -11.09 -20.06
CA GLU A 195 11.51 -11.52 -18.69
C GLU A 195 13.01 -11.80 -18.51
N LEU A 196 13.51 -11.40 -17.34
CA LEU A 196 14.84 -11.78 -16.88
C LEU A 196 14.87 -13.25 -16.43
N ASN A 197 15.97 -13.94 -16.71
CA ASN A 197 16.23 -15.26 -16.17
C ASN A 197 16.79 -15.13 -14.75
N LEU A 198 15.89 -15.05 -13.76
CA LEU A 198 16.26 -14.90 -12.35
C LEU A 198 16.96 -16.13 -11.74
N GLU A 199 17.05 -17.25 -12.46
CA GLU A 199 17.88 -18.39 -12.06
C GLU A 199 19.37 -18.17 -12.37
N ASN A 200 19.70 -17.24 -13.27
CA ASN A 200 21.07 -16.92 -13.65
C ASN A 200 21.76 -16.10 -12.55
N ASP A 201 22.95 -16.53 -12.12
CA ASP A 201 23.68 -15.90 -11.02
C ASP A 201 24.14 -14.47 -11.37
N ASP A 202 24.54 -14.20 -12.61
CA ASP A 202 24.93 -12.84 -13.05
C ASP A 202 23.73 -11.88 -12.98
N VAL A 203 22.51 -12.36 -13.27
CA VAL A 203 21.27 -11.58 -13.12
C VAL A 203 20.99 -11.31 -11.64
N LYS A 204 21.13 -12.31 -10.76
CA LYS A 204 20.98 -12.12 -9.32
C LYS A 204 22.01 -11.13 -8.77
N ASP A 205 23.26 -11.22 -9.22
CA ASP A 205 24.32 -10.30 -8.84
C ASP A 205 24.01 -8.86 -9.28
N TYR A 206 23.51 -8.70 -10.49
CA TYR A 206 23.10 -7.38 -11.02
C TYR A 206 21.92 -6.78 -10.25
N ILE A 207 20.89 -7.60 -9.99
CA ILE A 207 19.65 -7.10 -9.34
C ILE A 207 19.83 -6.88 -7.84
N TYR A 208 20.41 -7.83 -7.08
CA TYR A 208 20.38 -7.72 -5.62
C TYR A 208 21.60 -8.24 -4.83
N ARG A 209 22.45 -9.16 -5.37
CA ARG A 209 23.51 -9.79 -4.57
C ARG A 209 24.75 -8.93 -4.44
N SER A 210 25.29 -8.42 -5.54
CA SER A 210 26.55 -7.69 -5.52
C SER A 210 26.43 -6.36 -4.73
N SER A 211 27.57 -5.83 -4.28
CA SER A 211 27.61 -4.58 -3.50
C SER A 211 27.14 -3.35 -4.27
N ASN A 212 27.20 -3.40 -5.60
CA ASN A 212 26.72 -2.38 -6.53
C ASN A 212 25.48 -2.82 -7.32
N SER A 213 24.76 -3.81 -6.83
CA SER A 213 23.49 -4.24 -7.38
C SER A 213 22.46 -3.12 -7.37
N VAL A 214 21.44 -3.24 -8.21
CA VAL A 214 20.33 -2.29 -8.27
C VAL A 214 19.72 -2.08 -6.89
N LEU A 215 19.31 -3.17 -6.22
CA LEU A 215 18.70 -3.13 -4.90
C LEU A 215 19.55 -2.34 -3.88
N LYS A 216 20.84 -2.68 -3.76
CA LYS A 216 21.73 -2.08 -2.75
C LYS A 216 22.11 -0.63 -3.09
N THR A 217 22.26 -0.30 -4.38
CA THR A 217 22.58 1.05 -4.82
C THR A 217 21.52 2.07 -4.36
N TYR A 218 20.24 1.73 -4.49
CA TYR A 218 19.17 2.63 -4.05
C TYR A 218 18.99 2.63 -2.52
N LEU A 219 19.19 1.50 -1.83
CA LEU A 219 19.21 1.48 -0.36
C LEU A 219 20.30 2.40 0.21
N LYS A 220 21.50 2.39 -0.41
CA LYS A 220 22.60 3.34 -0.08
C LYS A 220 22.27 4.78 -0.42
N ALA A 221 21.43 5.03 -1.43
CA ALA A 221 20.94 6.36 -1.77
C ALA A 221 19.88 6.91 -0.79
N GLY A 222 19.49 6.12 0.20
CA GLY A 222 18.64 6.59 1.30
C GLY A 222 17.21 6.04 1.33
N ILE A 223 16.78 5.24 0.33
CA ILE A 223 15.45 4.62 0.39
C ILE A 223 15.37 3.61 1.54
N ASP A 224 14.16 3.31 1.99
CA ASP A 224 13.89 2.45 3.14
C ASP A 224 13.35 1.07 2.75
N GLY A 225 13.12 0.82 1.47
CA GLY A 225 12.65 -0.47 1.00
C GLY A 225 12.13 -0.46 -0.43
N TRP A 226 11.59 -1.61 -0.81
CA TRP A 226 11.09 -1.89 -2.15
C TRP A 226 9.69 -2.52 -2.12
N ARG A 227 8.83 -2.07 -3.00
CA ARG A 227 7.67 -2.86 -3.43
C ARG A 227 8.10 -3.63 -4.67
N LEU A 228 7.90 -4.91 -4.70
CA LEU A 228 8.28 -5.77 -5.82
C LEU A 228 7.08 -6.00 -6.73
N ASP A 229 7.24 -5.55 -7.96
CA ASP A 229 6.29 -5.77 -9.04
C ASP A 229 6.20 -7.26 -9.38
N VAL A 230 4.99 -7.75 -9.65
CA VAL A 230 4.69 -9.15 -9.97
C VAL A 230 5.49 -10.17 -9.14
N ALA A 231 5.55 -9.95 -7.84
CA ALA A 231 6.39 -10.74 -6.94
C ALA A 231 6.11 -12.25 -7.00
N PHE A 232 4.90 -12.65 -7.39
CA PHE A 232 4.54 -14.06 -7.58
C PHE A 232 5.34 -14.72 -8.72
N ASP A 233 5.73 -13.99 -9.77
CA ASP A 233 6.56 -14.52 -10.87
C ASP A 233 8.04 -14.63 -10.48
N ILE A 234 8.51 -13.80 -9.53
CA ILE A 234 9.87 -13.89 -8.97
C ILE A 234 10.04 -15.20 -8.18
N GLY A 235 9.01 -15.63 -7.45
CA GLY A 235 8.98 -16.89 -6.73
C GLY A 235 9.62 -16.85 -5.32
N TYR A 236 9.23 -17.83 -4.49
CA TYR A 236 9.52 -17.84 -3.05
C TYR A 236 11.01 -17.77 -2.70
N ASP A 237 11.85 -18.59 -3.35
CA ASP A 237 13.26 -18.74 -2.99
C ASP A 237 14.06 -17.49 -3.37
N ILE A 238 13.79 -16.93 -4.54
CA ILE A 238 14.47 -15.71 -4.99
C ILE A 238 14.01 -14.52 -4.15
N LEU A 239 12.71 -14.40 -3.85
CA LEU A 239 12.18 -13.37 -2.96
C LEU A 239 12.84 -13.42 -1.58
N LYS A 240 13.06 -14.62 -1.04
CA LYS A 240 13.72 -14.82 0.25
C LYS A 240 15.17 -14.37 0.21
N ASP A 241 15.94 -14.85 -0.79
CA ASP A 241 17.34 -14.48 -1.00
C ASP A 241 17.49 -12.94 -1.18
N LEU A 242 16.63 -12.33 -1.98
CA LEU A 242 16.59 -10.88 -2.18
C LEU A 242 16.30 -10.11 -0.87
N THR A 243 15.34 -10.60 -0.09
CA THR A 243 14.96 -9.97 1.19
C THR A 243 16.10 -10.02 2.20
N GLU A 244 16.79 -11.17 2.30
CA GLU A 244 17.97 -11.33 3.15
C GLU A 244 19.07 -10.35 2.74
N HIS A 245 19.38 -10.23 1.45
CA HIS A 245 20.36 -9.26 0.93
C HIS A 245 19.96 -7.78 1.16
N ALA A 246 18.67 -7.47 1.15
CA ALA A 246 18.18 -6.14 1.49
C ALA A 246 18.38 -5.82 2.98
N HIS A 247 18.06 -6.76 3.86
CA HIS A 247 18.26 -6.61 5.31
C HIS A 247 19.74 -6.55 5.70
N ASP A 248 20.62 -7.30 5.01
CA ASP A 248 22.07 -7.22 5.20
C ASP A 248 22.63 -5.84 4.85
N GLU A 249 22.10 -5.21 3.79
CA GLU A 249 22.53 -3.86 3.40
C GLU A 249 21.95 -2.78 4.33
N LYS A 250 20.68 -2.94 4.74
CA LYS A 250 19.99 -1.99 5.61
C LYS A 250 19.03 -2.75 6.54
N GLU A 251 19.42 -2.89 7.79
CA GLU A 251 18.69 -3.60 8.84
C GLU A 251 17.21 -3.27 8.88
N LYS A 252 16.26 -3.30 8.87
CA LYS A 252 14.86 -2.85 8.81
C LYS A 252 14.48 -2.19 7.48
N SER A 253 15.20 -2.50 6.38
CA SER A 253 14.62 -2.26 5.06
C SER A 253 13.31 -3.06 4.91
N MET A 254 12.37 -2.55 4.13
CA MET A 254 11.06 -3.18 3.92
C MET A 254 10.96 -3.76 2.52
N ILE A 255 10.59 -5.04 2.42
CA ILE A 255 10.29 -5.70 1.15
C ILE A 255 8.81 -6.08 1.14
N VAL A 256 8.06 -5.48 0.23
CA VAL A 256 6.62 -5.73 0.05
C VAL A 256 6.40 -6.29 -1.35
N GLY A 257 5.72 -7.42 -1.46
CA GLY A 257 5.39 -8.01 -2.75
C GLY A 257 3.98 -7.63 -3.23
N GLU A 258 3.86 -7.41 -4.53
CA GLU A 258 2.54 -7.42 -5.16
C GLU A 258 2.05 -8.86 -5.26
N ILE A 259 1.06 -9.22 -4.45
CA ILE A 259 0.51 -10.57 -4.35
C ILE A 259 -1.01 -10.51 -4.42
N TRP A 260 -1.57 -11.10 -5.49
CA TRP A 260 -3.00 -11.10 -5.75
C TRP A 260 -3.75 -12.29 -5.15
N ASN A 261 -3.04 -13.29 -4.66
CA ASN A 261 -3.60 -14.48 -4.05
C ASN A 261 -3.38 -14.50 -2.53
N TYR A 262 -3.79 -15.59 -1.88
CA TYR A 262 -3.71 -15.76 -0.43
C TYR A 262 -2.26 -15.61 0.09
N PRO A 263 -1.99 -14.79 1.12
CA PRO A 263 -0.64 -14.30 1.41
C PRO A 263 0.25 -15.24 2.23
N GLU A 264 -0.28 -16.31 2.84
CA GLU A 264 0.38 -17.13 3.88
C GLU A 264 1.81 -17.55 3.53
N LYS A 265 2.03 -18.15 2.35
CA LYS A 265 3.35 -18.64 1.96
C LYS A 265 4.30 -17.51 1.57
N TRP A 266 3.78 -16.48 0.93
CA TRP A 266 4.58 -15.32 0.49
C TRP A 266 5.21 -14.59 1.66
N LEU A 267 4.48 -14.46 2.77
CA LEU A 267 4.93 -13.81 4.00
C LEU A 267 6.03 -14.58 4.75
N LYS A 268 6.43 -15.75 4.27
CA LYS A 268 7.64 -16.47 4.73
C LYS A 268 8.90 -16.06 3.98
N SER A 269 8.75 -15.36 2.86
CA SER A 269 9.86 -14.94 1.97
C SER A 269 10.10 -13.44 1.97
N ILE A 270 9.08 -12.62 2.27
CA ILE A 270 9.12 -11.16 2.27
C ILE A 270 8.48 -10.58 3.53
N ASP A 271 8.74 -9.31 3.83
CA ASP A 271 8.25 -8.65 5.05
C ASP A 271 6.74 -8.44 5.07
N GLY A 272 6.15 -8.14 3.91
CA GLY A 272 4.73 -7.85 3.76
C GLY A 272 4.25 -8.02 2.32
N VAL A 273 2.95 -7.96 2.13
CA VAL A 273 2.30 -8.00 0.81
C VAL A 273 1.37 -6.81 0.62
N MET A 274 1.13 -6.41 -0.62
CA MET A 274 -0.07 -5.65 -0.95
C MET A 274 -1.26 -6.61 -0.81
N ASN A 275 -2.08 -6.44 0.24
CA ASN A 275 -3.05 -7.45 0.66
C ASN A 275 -4.37 -7.35 -0.14
N PHE A 276 -4.35 -7.82 -1.39
CA PHE A 276 -5.54 -7.85 -2.25
C PHE A 276 -6.59 -8.85 -1.75
N THR A 277 -6.20 -9.91 -1.01
CA THR A 277 -7.18 -10.79 -0.37
C THR A 277 -8.02 -10.04 0.66
N LEU A 278 -7.41 -9.19 1.50
CA LEU A 278 -8.14 -8.36 2.46
C LEU A 278 -9.05 -7.35 1.74
N ARG A 279 -8.56 -6.73 0.65
CA ARG A 279 -9.35 -5.84 -0.21
C ARG A 279 -10.65 -6.52 -0.66
N GLU A 280 -10.56 -7.72 -1.19
CA GLU A 280 -11.72 -8.48 -1.65
C GLU A 280 -12.68 -8.80 -0.50
N ILE A 281 -12.17 -9.18 0.67
CA ILE A 281 -13.01 -9.42 1.85
C ILE A 281 -13.77 -8.15 2.23
N ILE A 282 -13.11 -6.99 2.27
CA ILE A 282 -13.75 -5.69 2.57
C ILE A 282 -14.86 -5.38 1.56
N TYR A 283 -14.57 -5.45 0.28
CA TYR A 283 -15.55 -5.11 -0.77
C TYR A 283 -16.74 -6.05 -0.79
N ARG A 284 -16.51 -7.36 -0.68
CA ARG A 284 -17.60 -8.35 -0.64
C ARG A 284 -18.46 -8.21 0.62
N THR A 285 -17.87 -7.81 1.75
CA THR A 285 -18.61 -7.51 2.97
C THR A 285 -19.52 -6.30 2.79
N ILE A 286 -19.01 -5.23 2.23
CA ILE A 286 -19.76 -3.99 1.97
C ILE A 286 -20.89 -4.21 0.97
N ARG A 287 -20.64 -5.02 -0.06
CA ARG A 287 -21.65 -5.40 -1.07
C ARG A 287 -22.63 -6.46 -0.57
N GLN A 288 -22.47 -6.94 0.66
CA GLN A 288 -23.27 -8.01 1.25
C GLN A 288 -23.21 -9.33 0.47
N GLU A 289 -22.13 -9.55 -0.30
CA GLU A 289 -21.86 -10.81 -1.02
C GLU A 289 -21.41 -11.93 -0.05
N ILE A 290 -20.82 -11.55 1.09
CA ILE A 290 -20.49 -12.45 2.20
C ILE A 290 -21.03 -11.86 3.51
N SER A 291 -21.39 -12.72 4.46
CA SER A 291 -21.82 -12.25 5.78
C SER A 291 -20.65 -11.66 6.58
N THR A 292 -20.97 -10.77 7.51
CA THR A 292 -19.99 -10.15 8.42
C THR A 292 -19.23 -11.19 9.24
N GLN A 293 -19.90 -12.27 9.68
CA GLN A 293 -19.27 -13.38 10.40
C GLN A 293 -18.28 -14.15 9.50
N MET A 294 -18.66 -14.39 8.24
CA MET A 294 -17.77 -15.06 7.28
C MET A 294 -16.54 -14.20 7.00
N ALA A 295 -16.71 -12.89 6.82
CA ALA A 295 -15.62 -11.96 6.64
C ALA A 295 -14.65 -11.93 7.83
N LEU A 296 -15.18 -11.82 9.06
CA LEU A 296 -14.38 -11.87 10.30
C LEU A 296 -13.63 -13.19 10.46
N LYS A 297 -14.26 -14.31 10.09
CA LYS A 297 -13.64 -15.63 10.08
C LYS A 297 -12.49 -15.69 9.08
N MET A 298 -12.69 -15.25 7.84
CA MET A 298 -11.65 -15.22 6.79
C MET A 298 -10.45 -14.38 7.21
N ILE A 299 -10.68 -13.19 7.80
CA ILE A 299 -9.60 -12.32 8.31
C ILE A 299 -8.85 -13.02 9.44
N LYS A 300 -9.57 -13.65 10.37
CA LYS A 300 -8.94 -14.36 11.49
C LYS A 300 -8.10 -15.55 11.01
N GLU A 301 -8.61 -16.36 10.08
CA GLU A 301 -7.87 -17.47 9.47
C GLU A 301 -6.61 -16.98 8.76
N MET A 302 -6.70 -15.91 7.96
CA MET A 302 -5.53 -15.32 7.28
C MET A 302 -4.45 -14.89 8.29
N ILE A 303 -4.86 -14.30 9.43
CA ILE A 303 -3.92 -13.92 10.48
C ILE A 303 -3.33 -15.15 11.19
N ASP A 304 -4.13 -16.17 11.43
CA ASP A 304 -3.65 -17.40 12.09
C ASP A 304 -2.67 -18.18 11.22
N ASP A 305 -2.92 -18.24 9.92
CA ASP A 305 -2.07 -18.95 8.95
C ASP A 305 -0.75 -18.22 8.69
N ALA A 306 -0.78 -16.91 8.54
CA ALA A 306 0.39 -16.11 8.22
C ALA A 306 1.19 -15.64 9.45
N GLY A 307 0.53 -15.55 10.60
CA GLY A 307 1.04 -14.85 11.78
C GLY A 307 0.74 -13.34 11.74
N ILE A 308 0.53 -12.74 12.90
CA ILE A 308 0.20 -11.32 12.99
C ILE A 308 1.37 -10.41 12.60
N GLU A 309 2.62 -10.80 12.83
CA GLU A 309 3.82 -9.97 12.59
C GLU A 309 3.98 -9.52 11.14
N PRO A 310 3.93 -10.41 10.12
CA PRO A 310 3.99 -9.98 8.73
C PRO A 310 2.69 -9.32 8.25
N ILE A 311 1.55 -9.65 8.85
CA ILE A 311 0.27 -8.96 8.55
C ILE A 311 0.32 -7.49 8.98
N LEU A 312 0.90 -7.15 10.12
CA LEU A 312 1.06 -5.76 10.56
C LEU A 312 1.90 -4.91 9.60
N LYS A 313 2.81 -5.54 8.86
CA LYS A 313 3.66 -4.93 7.83
C LYS A 313 3.01 -4.90 6.45
N SER A 314 2.04 -5.78 6.19
CA SER A 314 1.34 -5.86 4.91
C SER A 314 0.46 -4.63 4.67
N TRP A 315 0.35 -4.22 3.41
CA TRP A 315 -0.37 -3.01 3.03
C TRP A 315 -1.84 -3.29 2.79
N ASN A 316 -2.70 -2.61 3.54
CA ASN A 316 -4.15 -2.64 3.35
C ASN A 316 -4.51 -1.75 2.16
N VAL A 317 -4.71 -2.34 1.00
CA VAL A 317 -5.00 -1.65 -0.26
C VAL A 317 -6.51 -1.61 -0.48
N LEU A 318 -7.06 -0.47 -0.87
CA LEU A 318 -8.42 -0.38 -1.44
C LEU A 318 -8.36 -0.10 -2.93
N ASP A 319 -7.52 0.83 -3.33
CA ASP A 319 -7.22 1.16 -4.72
C ASP A 319 -5.72 1.37 -4.94
N ASN A 320 -5.30 1.31 -6.20
CA ASN A 320 -3.96 1.59 -6.65
C ASN A 320 -3.97 1.96 -8.15
N HIS A 321 -2.82 1.97 -8.79
CA HIS A 321 -2.68 2.28 -10.21
C HIS A 321 -3.15 1.15 -11.16
N ASP A 322 -3.48 -0.05 -10.66
CA ASP A 322 -3.88 -1.22 -11.46
C ASP A 322 -5.38 -1.54 -11.37
N VAL A 323 -6.07 -0.96 -10.40
CA VAL A 323 -7.50 -1.18 -10.19
C VAL A 323 -8.27 0.13 -10.17
N LYS A 324 -9.58 0.06 -10.34
CA LYS A 324 -10.48 1.22 -10.23
C LYS A 324 -10.28 1.94 -8.91
N ARG A 325 -10.37 3.27 -8.96
CA ARG A 325 -10.35 4.09 -7.74
C ARG A 325 -11.51 3.79 -6.81
N LEU A 326 -11.32 3.97 -5.51
CA LEU A 326 -12.31 3.67 -4.47
C LEU A 326 -13.69 4.28 -4.77
N LEU A 327 -13.75 5.55 -5.20
CA LEU A 327 -15.01 6.22 -5.49
C LEU A 327 -15.72 5.66 -6.71
N THR A 328 -14.99 5.11 -7.66
CA THR A 328 -15.56 4.44 -8.83
C THR A 328 -16.05 3.04 -8.47
N GLU A 329 -15.31 2.31 -7.64
CA GLU A 329 -15.62 0.94 -7.22
C GLU A 329 -16.80 0.88 -6.26
N ILE A 330 -16.89 1.82 -5.30
CA ILE A 330 -17.96 1.93 -4.30
C ILE A 330 -18.69 3.25 -4.51
N LYS A 331 -19.92 3.19 -5.02
CA LYS A 331 -20.70 4.39 -5.36
C LYS A 331 -21.30 5.14 -4.16
N HIS A 332 -21.66 4.39 -3.10
CA HIS A 332 -22.39 4.98 -1.98
C HIS A 332 -21.42 5.62 -0.96
N PRO A 333 -21.55 6.92 -0.62
CA PRO A 333 -20.58 7.62 0.23
C PRO A 333 -20.39 7.03 1.64
N LYS A 334 -21.44 6.47 2.26
CA LYS A 334 -21.32 5.80 3.56
C LYS A 334 -20.50 4.53 3.46
N ASP A 335 -20.67 3.76 2.37
CA ASP A 335 -19.91 2.54 2.12
C ASP A 335 -18.43 2.83 1.85
N GLN A 336 -18.11 3.95 1.17
CA GLN A 336 -16.73 4.44 1.00
C GLN A 336 -16.07 4.71 2.36
N LYS A 337 -16.79 5.41 3.26
CA LYS A 337 -16.31 5.68 4.62
C LYS A 337 -16.10 4.40 5.44
N ILE A 338 -16.99 3.44 5.29
CA ILE A 338 -16.86 2.12 5.95
C ILE A 338 -15.65 1.37 5.41
N ALA A 339 -15.43 1.34 4.07
CA ALA A 339 -14.25 0.71 3.48
C ALA A 339 -12.96 1.32 4.01
N GLN A 340 -12.85 2.64 4.01
CA GLN A 340 -11.69 3.33 4.57
C GLN A 340 -11.53 3.11 6.08
N LEU A 341 -12.62 3.09 6.85
CA LEU A 341 -12.55 2.75 8.27
C LEU A 341 -11.96 1.34 8.47
N MET A 342 -12.42 0.34 7.71
CA MET A 342 -11.86 -1.01 7.75
C MET A 342 -10.38 -1.01 7.38
N GLN A 343 -9.98 -0.28 6.33
CA GLN A 343 -8.58 -0.12 5.90
C GLN A 343 -7.66 0.37 7.03
N PHE A 344 -8.12 1.35 7.82
CA PHE A 344 -7.34 1.99 8.87
C PHE A 344 -7.43 1.30 10.24
N THR A 345 -8.37 0.38 10.46
CA THR A 345 -8.59 -0.24 11.76
C THR A 345 -8.30 -1.75 11.78
N LEU A 346 -8.37 -2.45 10.65
CA LEU A 346 -7.90 -3.83 10.53
C LEU A 346 -6.38 -3.91 10.63
N PRO A 347 -5.80 -5.07 11.03
CA PRO A 347 -4.34 -5.24 11.07
C PRO A 347 -3.69 -5.00 9.71
N GLY A 348 -2.58 -4.26 9.71
CA GLY A 348 -1.82 -3.91 8.51
C GLY A 348 -1.52 -2.42 8.44
N SER A 349 -0.83 -2.04 7.38
CA SER A 349 -0.40 -0.68 7.06
C SER A 349 -1.36 -0.08 6.02
N PRO A 350 -2.15 0.95 6.34
CA PRO A 350 -3.04 1.57 5.36
C PRO A 350 -2.24 2.13 4.17
N ASN A 351 -2.58 1.72 2.94
CA ASN A 351 -1.99 2.25 1.72
C ASN A 351 -2.99 3.15 1.00
N LEU A 352 -2.67 4.43 0.90
CA LEU A 352 -3.44 5.43 0.18
C LEU A 352 -2.84 5.67 -1.21
N TYR A 353 -3.62 5.51 -2.25
CA TYR A 353 -3.25 5.91 -3.59
C TYR A 353 -3.51 7.42 -3.77
N TYR A 354 -2.56 8.17 -4.32
CA TYR A 354 -2.66 9.63 -4.46
C TYR A 354 -4.01 10.07 -5.04
N GLY A 355 -4.61 11.08 -4.44
CA GLY A 355 -5.90 11.65 -4.85
C GLY A 355 -7.13 10.92 -4.31
N THR A 356 -7.00 9.71 -3.75
CA THR A 356 -8.12 9.02 -3.08
C THR A 356 -8.59 9.80 -1.86
N GLU A 357 -7.66 10.43 -1.14
CA GLU A 357 -7.96 11.33 -0.02
C GLU A 357 -8.68 12.63 -0.44
N LEU A 358 -8.61 13.00 -1.71
CA LEU A 358 -9.34 14.15 -2.26
C LEU A 358 -10.67 13.75 -2.89
N GLY A 359 -10.91 12.46 -3.07
CA GLY A 359 -12.11 11.97 -3.73
C GLY A 359 -12.00 11.92 -5.25
N MET A 360 -10.80 11.70 -5.78
CA MET A 360 -10.64 11.44 -7.21
C MET A 360 -11.27 10.10 -7.58
N ASP A 361 -11.97 10.09 -8.69
CA ASP A 361 -12.51 8.90 -9.35
C ASP A 361 -11.63 8.48 -10.54
N GLY A 362 -11.92 7.35 -11.13
CA GLY A 362 -11.25 6.79 -12.31
C GLY A 362 -11.55 5.30 -12.45
N ASP A 363 -11.86 4.89 -13.66
CA ASP A 363 -12.08 3.47 -14.02
C ASP A 363 -10.70 2.76 -14.15
N ASN A 364 -10.61 1.66 -14.84
CA ASN A 364 -9.35 0.95 -15.08
C ASN A 364 -8.31 1.84 -15.78
N ASP A 365 -7.05 1.35 -15.84
CA ASP A 365 -5.98 2.01 -16.60
C ASP A 365 -6.46 2.38 -18.03
N PRO A 366 -6.24 3.62 -18.50
CA PRO A 366 -5.43 4.68 -17.87
C PRO A 366 -6.22 5.69 -16.98
N GLU A 367 -7.54 5.59 -16.84
CA GLU A 367 -8.37 6.61 -16.19
C GLU A 367 -8.05 6.76 -14.69
N ASN A 368 -7.77 5.64 -14.00
CA ASN A 368 -7.36 5.64 -12.59
C ASN A 368 -6.02 6.36 -12.34
N ARG A 369 -5.25 6.67 -13.39
CA ARG A 369 -3.94 7.33 -13.36
C ARG A 369 -4.02 8.83 -13.74
N ALA A 370 -5.16 9.46 -13.52
CA ALA A 370 -5.34 10.91 -13.78
C ALA A 370 -4.38 11.77 -12.94
N PRO A 371 -3.95 12.95 -13.42
CA PRO A 371 -3.15 13.89 -12.65
C PRO A 371 -3.85 14.31 -11.37
N MET A 372 -3.05 14.56 -10.31
CA MET A 372 -3.54 15.00 -9.01
C MET A 372 -4.34 16.29 -9.10
N ARG A 373 -5.54 16.29 -8.59
CA ARG A 373 -6.47 17.41 -8.61
C ARG A 373 -6.25 18.32 -7.39
N TRP A 374 -5.14 19.07 -7.43
CA TRP A 374 -4.77 20.02 -6.36
C TRP A 374 -5.83 21.10 -6.11
N ASP A 375 -6.64 21.42 -7.11
CA ASP A 375 -7.76 22.34 -7.02
C ASP A 375 -8.83 21.90 -6.01
N MET A 376 -8.99 20.59 -5.79
CA MET A 376 -9.94 20.03 -4.82
C MET A 376 -9.57 20.37 -3.36
N LEU A 377 -8.34 20.78 -3.08
CA LEU A 377 -7.93 21.28 -1.75
C LEU A 377 -8.33 22.72 -1.49
N LEU A 378 -8.66 23.49 -2.52
CA LEU A 378 -9.03 24.91 -2.39
C LEU A 378 -10.43 25.11 -1.78
N HIS A 379 -11.21 24.05 -1.70
CA HIS A 379 -12.56 24.05 -1.16
C HIS A 379 -12.63 23.16 0.08
N ASP A 380 -13.68 23.32 0.90
CA ASP A 380 -13.93 22.42 2.03
C ASP A 380 -14.18 21.00 1.51
N ASN A 381 -13.12 20.17 1.61
CA ASN A 381 -13.14 18.78 1.13
C ASN A 381 -13.44 17.84 2.29
N SER A 382 -14.68 17.37 2.36
CA SER A 382 -15.13 16.46 3.41
C SER A 382 -14.44 15.08 3.36
N ILE A 383 -13.98 14.63 2.19
CA ILE A 383 -13.25 13.36 2.02
C ILE A 383 -11.83 13.52 2.56
N TYR A 384 -11.17 14.64 2.27
CA TYR A 384 -9.87 14.95 2.85
C TYR A 384 -9.92 15.02 4.38
N SER A 385 -10.90 15.74 4.92
CA SER A 385 -11.12 15.85 6.37
C SER A 385 -11.42 14.48 7.00
N TRP A 386 -12.16 13.63 6.33
CA TRP A 386 -12.42 12.25 6.75
C TRP A 386 -11.15 11.42 6.77
N THR A 387 -10.37 11.42 5.69
CA THR A 387 -9.10 10.69 5.60
C THR A 387 -8.12 11.13 6.68
N LYS A 388 -8.00 12.43 6.94
CA LYS A 388 -7.18 12.93 8.05
C LYS A 388 -7.63 12.41 9.42
N LYS A 389 -8.92 12.35 9.69
CA LYS A 389 -9.44 11.77 10.95
C LYS A 389 -9.08 10.31 11.10
N LEU A 390 -9.09 9.54 10.00
CA LEU A 390 -8.67 8.12 10.03
C LEU A 390 -7.17 7.98 10.28
N ILE A 391 -6.35 8.82 9.66
CA ILE A 391 -4.91 8.88 9.89
C ILE A 391 -4.61 9.21 11.36
N GLU A 392 -5.23 10.25 11.90
CA GLU A 392 -5.10 10.66 13.30
C GLU A 392 -5.54 9.54 14.25
N LEU A 393 -6.67 8.88 13.98
CA LEU A 393 -7.15 7.73 14.74
C LEU A 393 -6.09 6.61 14.76
N HIS A 394 -5.61 6.20 13.59
CA HIS A 394 -4.62 5.13 13.44
C HIS A 394 -3.30 5.45 14.16
N GLN A 395 -2.81 6.67 14.04
CA GLN A 395 -1.56 7.10 14.66
C GLN A 395 -1.66 7.31 16.18
N THR A 396 -2.82 7.77 16.67
CA THR A 396 -3.02 8.08 18.09
C THR A 396 -3.16 6.81 18.92
N TYR A 397 -3.81 5.79 18.38
CA TYR A 397 -4.14 4.59 19.15
C TYR A 397 -3.20 3.43 18.81
N ARG A 398 -2.29 3.17 19.73
CA ARG A 398 -1.23 2.16 19.65
C ARG A 398 -1.73 0.80 19.14
N ALA A 399 -2.88 0.33 19.62
CA ALA A 399 -3.43 -0.95 19.21
C ALA A 399 -3.78 -1.02 17.72
N LEU A 400 -4.12 0.08 17.06
CA LEU A 400 -4.40 0.08 15.62
C LEU A 400 -3.14 -0.15 14.80
N LYS A 401 -1.98 0.31 15.27
CA LYS A 401 -0.68 0.09 14.62
C LYS A 401 -0.11 -1.30 14.88
N ILE A 402 -0.03 -1.70 16.17
CA ILE A 402 0.77 -2.84 16.60
C ILE A 402 -0.02 -3.91 17.36
N GLY A 403 -1.33 -3.69 17.58
CA GLY A 403 -2.17 -4.58 18.39
C GLY A 403 -2.52 -5.88 17.68
N ASP A 404 -2.82 -6.89 18.50
CA ASP A 404 -3.42 -8.13 18.04
C ASP A 404 -4.87 -7.91 17.59
N PHE A 405 -5.45 -8.92 16.96
CA PHE A 405 -6.81 -8.89 16.42
C PHE A 405 -7.67 -9.99 17.02
N LYS A 406 -8.88 -9.64 17.41
CA LYS A 406 -9.88 -10.60 17.90
C LYS A 406 -11.26 -10.25 17.36
N PRO A 407 -11.91 -11.11 16.57
CA PRO A 407 -13.29 -10.91 16.16
C PRO A 407 -14.23 -11.10 17.34
N LEU A 408 -15.28 -10.28 17.42
CA LEU A 408 -16.38 -10.47 18.35
C LEU A 408 -17.40 -11.45 17.77
N ILE A 409 -18.18 -12.09 18.65
CA ILE A 409 -19.27 -12.97 18.23
C ILE A 409 -20.52 -12.13 18.00
N THR A 410 -20.90 -12.00 16.75
CA THR A 410 -22.01 -11.18 16.26
C THR A 410 -22.97 -12.00 15.42
N ASN A 411 -24.18 -11.47 15.15
CA ASN A 411 -25.12 -12.04 14.18
C ASN A 411 -25.12 -11.26 12.85
N GLN A 412 -25.12 -9.92 12.90
CA GLN A 412 -25.23 -9.06 11.73
C GLN A 412 -24.13 -8.01 11.65
N LEU A 413 -23.66 -7.51 12.79
CA LEU A 413 -22.65 -6.46 12.82
C LEU A 413 -21.26 -7.03 12.51
N PHE A 414 -20.42 -6.23 11.84
CA PHE A 414 -19.00 -6.52 11.70
C PHE A 414 -18.27 -5.89 12.89
N ALA A 415 -17.77 -6.73 13.82
CA ALA A 415 -17.19 -6.23 15.05
C ALA A 415 -15.93 -6.97 15.48
N PHE A 416 -14.93 -6.22 15.94
CA PHE A 416 -13.66 -6.77 16.38
C PHE A 416 -12.96 -5.88 17.41
N GLU A 417 -12.00 -6.47 18.11
CA GLU A 417 -11.05 -5.80 18.99
C GLU A 417 -9.66 -5.73 18.37
N ARG A 418 -8.99 -4.59 18.55
CA ARG A 418 -7.54 -4.43 18.47
C ARG A 418 -7.03 -4.21 19.89
N TYR A 419 -6.09 -5.00 20.34
CA TYR A 419 -5.65 -4.98 21.74
C TYR A 419 -4.15 -5.18 21.88
N THR A 420 -3.61 -4.77 23.02
CA THR A 420 -2.20 -4.98 23.41
C THR A 420 -2.14 -5.66 24.78
N ASP A 421 -1.02 -5.53 25.46
CA ASP A 421 -0.81 -5.92 26.86
C ASP A 421 -1.52 -5.00 27.87
N ARG A 422 -2.08 -3.86 27.42
CA ARG A 422 -2.73 -2.85 28.26
C ARG A 422 -4.20 -2.70 27.88
N VAL A 423 -5.07 -2.74 28.88
CA VAL A 423 -6.51 -2.60 28.65
C VAL A 423 -6.89 -1.23 28.07
N GLU A 424 -6.18 -0.18 28.46
CA GLU A 424 -6.39 1.18 27.94
C GLU A 424 -6.08 1.35 26.45
N ASP A 425 -5.35 0.41 25.86
CA ASP A 425 -5.06 0.39 24.42
C ASP A 425 -6.17 -0.35 23.63
N THR A 426 -7.06 -1.07 24.29
CA THR A 426 -8.11 -1.84 23.60
C THR A 426 -9.04 -0.94 22.81
N ILE A 427 -9.11 -1.15 21.50
CA ILE A 427 -10.03 -0.46 20.58
C ILE A 427 -11.05 -1.45 20.09
N ILE A 428 -12.32 -1.12 20.21
CA ILE A 428 -13.43 -1.90 19.70
C ILE A 428 -14.03 -1.15 18.51
N VAL A 429 -14.17 -1.84 17.39
CA VAL A 429 -14.75 -1.34 16.16
C VAL A 429 -16.02 -2.14 15.87
N VAL A 430 -17.13 -1.45 15.70
CA VAL A 430 -18.41 -2.04 15.35
C VAL A 430 -19.01 -1.32 14.16
N ILE A 431 -19.35 -2.07 13.12
CA ILE A 431 -19.82 -1.57 11.83
C ILE A 431 -21.12 -2.24 11.43
N ASN A 432 -22.08 -1.46 11.03
CA ASN A 432 -23.30 -1.90 10.35
C ASN A 432 -23.17 -1.65 8.84
N THR A 433 -23.03 -2.71 8.05
CA THR A 433 -22.93 -2.63 6.59
C THR A 433 -24.29 -2.74 5.90
N THR A 434 -25.39 -2.90 6.65
CA THR A 434 -26.74 -3.11 6.12
C THR A 434 -27.49 -1.79 5.94
N ASP A 435 -28.62 -1.86 5.23
CA ASP A 435 -29.52 -0.71 5.03
C ASP A 435 -30.53 -0.54 6.20
N ASP A 436 -30.52 -1.47 7.17
CA ASP A 436 -31.40 -1.45 8.32
C ASP A 436 -30.68 -0.96 9.59
N LYS A 437 -31.45 -0.41 10.53
CA LYS A 437 -30.97 -0.15 11.88
C LYS A 437 -30.84 -1.47 12.64
N ILE A 438 -29.68 -1.72 13.24
CA ILE A 438 -29.36 -2.94 13.97
C ILE A 438 -29.15 -2.64 15.46
N SER A 439 -29.84 -3.40 16.32
CA SER A 439 -29.58 -3.46 17.76
C SER A 439 -29.17 -4.89 18.11
N GLU A 440 -27.94 -5.05 18.55
CA GLU A 440 -27.35 -6.38 18.78
C GLU A 440 -26.57 -6.43 20.08
N SER A 441 -26.65 -7.59 20.76
CA SER A 441 -25.78 -7.95 21.91
C SER A 441 -24.73 -8.95 21.42
N MET A 442 -23.46 -8.59 21.50
CA MET A 442 -22.33 -9.39 21.07
C MET A 442 -21.44 -9.79 22.25
N MET A 443 -20.82 -10.96 22.19
CA MET A 443 -19.93 -11.42 23.25
C MET A 443 -18.52 -10.84 23.06
N ILE A 444 -18.02 -10.16 24.09
CA ILE A 444 -16.62 -9.78 24.24
C ILE A 444 -15.88 -10.90 24.98
N LYS A 445 -14.84 -11.47 24.34
CA LYS A 445 -13.97 -12.50 24.93
C LYS A 445 -12.71 -11.87 25.57
N ASP A 446 -12.85 -10.71 26.16
CA ASP A 446 -11.78 -10.04 26.89
C ASP A 446 -12.14 -9.87 28.35
N SER A 447 -11.44 -10.64 29.22
CA SER A 447 -11.66 -10.60 30.67
C SER A 447 -11.29 -9.26 31.30
N ASN A 448 -10.54 -8.42 30.60
CA ASN A 448 -10.13 -7.11 31.11
C ASN A 448 -11.23 -6.05 30.92
N ILE A 449 -12.26 -6.30 30.10
CA ILE A 449 -13.37 -5.37 29.94
C ILE A 449 -14.38 -5.60 31.06
N MET A 450 -14.51 -4.60 31.94
CA MET A 450 -15.33 -4.72 33.16
C MET A 450 -16.80 -4.37 32.90
N ASN A 451 -17.67 -5.04 33.64
CA ASN A 451 -19.11 -4.72 33.68
C ASN A 451 -19.31 -3.25 34.07
N TYR A 452 -20.31 -2.64 33.48
CA TYR A 452 -20.69 -1.25 33.72
C TYR A 452 -19.55 -0.24 33.49
N SER A 453 -18.51 -0.64 32.77
CA SER A 453 -17.49 0.31 32.33
C SER A 453 -18.08 1.32 31.40
N GLY A 454 -17.73 2.59 31.59
CA GLY A 454 -17.93 3.61 30.58
C GLY A 454 -17.01 3.35 29.38
N PHE A 455 -17.37 3.89 28.24
CA PHE A 455 -16.56 3.88 27.04
C PHE A 455 -16.34 5.30 26.52
N ASP A 456 -15.16 5.54 25.99
CA ASP A 456 -14.84 6.77 25.25
C ASP A 456 -15.10 6.49 23.76
N ILE A 457 -16.05 7.17 23.14
CA ILE A 457 -16.31 7.11 21.70
C ILE A 457 -15.23 7.94 21.01
N LEU A 458 -14.50 7.31 20.08
CA LEU A 458 -13.37 7.90 19.36
C LEU A 458 -13.80 8.41 17.98
N LEU A 459 -14.70 7.66 17.33
CA LEU A 459 -15.22 7.99 16.00
C LEU A 459 -16.58 7.34 15.77
N GLY A 460 -17.45 8.02 15.02
CA GLY A 460 -18.82 7.54 14.79
C GLY A 460 -19.75 7.81 15.98
N GLU A 461 -20.89 7.17 15.98
CA GLU A 461 -21.95 7.36 16.99
C GLU A 461 -22.77 6.10 17.20
N THR A 462 -23.38 5.99 18.38
CA THR A 462 -24.33 4.93 18.71
C THR A 462 -25.36 5.48 19.69
N SER A 463 -26.60 5.03 19.57
CA SER A 463 -27.67 5.41 20.49
C SER A 463 -27.66 4.58 21.79
N HIS A 464 -26.98 3.45 21.80
CA HIS A 464 -26.85 2.59 22.98
C HIS A 464 -25.51 1.87 23.01
N LEU A 465 -24.81 1.95 24.13
CA LEU A 465 -23.53 1.27 24.37
C LEU A 465 -23.44 0.85 25.83
N GLU A 466 -23.55 -0.46 26.09
CA GLU A 466 -23.51 -1.02 27.42
C GLU A 466 -22.77 -2.35 27.42
N CYS A 467 -21.95 -2.59 28.46
CA CYS A 467 -21.30 -3.87 28.70
C CYS A 467 -21.77 -4.48 30.01
N LEU A 468 -22.35 -5.66 29.94
CA LEU A 468 -22.85 -6.43 31.10
C LEU A 468 -22.57 -7.92 30.93
N ALA A 469 -21.92 -8.51 31.94
CA ALA A 469 -21.62 -9.94 31.99
C ALA A 469 -20.89 -10.49 30.74
N GLY A 470 -19.98 -9.67 30.16
CA GLY A 470 -19.24 -10.01 28.94
C GLY A 470 -20.04 -9.83 27.63
N PHE A 471 -21.24 -9.24 27.72
CA PHE A 471 -22.03 -8.88 26.54
C PHE A 471 -22.00 -7.38 26.34
N LEU A 472 -21.63 -6.98 25.12
CA LEU A 472 -21.69 -5.62 24.64
C LEU A 472 -22.96 -5.42 23.82
N LYS A 473 -23.85 -4.57 24.29
CA LYS A 473 -25.04 -4.16 23.52
C LYS A 473 -24.78 -2.85 22.79
N VAL A 474 -24.98 -2.87 21.49
CA VAL A 474 -24.76 -1.72 20.60
C VAL A 474 -25.95 -1.55 19.67
N GLU A 475 -26.31 -0.30 19.38
CA GLU A 475 -27.35 0.06 18.42
C GLU A 475 -26.77 1.00 17.38
N LEU A 476 -26.80 0.59 16.10
CA LEU A 476 -26.26 1.35 14.97
C LEU A 476 -27.34 1.60 13.91
N GLU A 477 -27.37 2.81 13.41
CA GLU A 477 -28.18 3.17 12.24
C GLU A 477 -27.65 2.46 10.97
N SER A 478 -28.43 2.52 9.87
CA SER A 478 -28.04 1.92 8.60
C SER A 478 -26.71 2.49 8.10
N LYS A 479 -25.82 1.62 7.60
CA LYS A 479 -24.50 2.01 7.04
C LYS A 479 -23.79 3.03 7.94
N SER A 480 -23.59 2.61 9.21
CA SER A 480 -22.93 3.41 10.22
C SER A 480 -21.95 2.58 11.05
N PHE A 481 -21.22 3.23 11.92
CA PHE A 481 -20.19 2.58 12.73
C PHE A 481 -19.96 3.34 14.03
N VAL A 482 -19.31 2.66 14.96
CA VAL A 482 -18.73 3.28 16.16
C VAL A 482 -17.38 2.65 16.48
N VAL A 483 -16.41 3.49 16.81
CA VAL A 483 -15.09 3.11 17.31
C VAL A 483 -14.97 3.66 18.73
N PHE A 484 -14.64 2.80 19.68
CA PHE A 484 -14.57 3.21 21.08
C PHE A 484 -13.55 2.38 21.85
N LYS A 485 -13.22 2.83 23.07
CA LYS A 485 -12.32 2.15 24.00
C LYS A 485 -12.88 2.16 25.42
N PRO A 486 -12.45 1.22 26.30
CA PRO A 486 -12.85 1.25 27.70
C PRO A 486 -12.31 2.50 28.40
N LYS A 487 -13.15 3.09 29.23
CA LYS A 487 -12.79 4.23 30.08
C LYS A 487 -12.11 3.74 31.36
N VAL A 488 -10.81 3.65 31.32
CA VAL A 488 -9.99 3.08 32.40
C VAL A 488 -9.78 4.08 33.54
N LYS A 489 -9.65 5.37 33.21
CA LYS A 489 -9.50 6.42 34.21
C LYS A 489 -10.84 6.71 34.90
N PRO A 490 -10.89 6.83 36.22
CA PRO A 490 -12.15 7.12 36.92
C PRO A 490 -12.59 8.56 36.68
N ASP A 491 -13.86 8.77 36.51
CA ASP A 491 -14.49 10.12 36.58
C ASP A 491 -14.63 10.61 38.02
N LYS A 492 -14.61 9.65 38.95
CA LYS A 492 -14.71 9.83 40.40
C LYS A 492 -13.64 8.99 41.08
N SER A 493 -13.70 8.83 42.41
CA SER A 493 -12.70 8.11 43.20
C SER A 493 -12.59 6.59 42.93
N TYR A 494 -13.48 5.98 42.15
CA TYR A 494 -13.51 4.53 41.90
C TYR A 494 -13.31 4.19 40.41
N THR A 495 -12.49 3.19 40.15
CA THR A 495 -12.42 2.49 38.86
C THR A 495 -12.31 0.99 39.08
N PRO A 496 -13.01 0.15 38.26
CA PRO A 496 -12.84 -1.30 38.30
C PRO A 496 -11.48 -1.75 37.79
N TYR A 497 -10.73 -0.87 37.09
CA TYR A 497 -9.45 -1.17 36.44
C TYR A 497 -8.21 -0.98 37.33
N LYS A 498 -8.36 -0.63 38.60
CA LYS A 498 -7.25 -0.26 39.50
C LYS A 498 -6.20 -1.36 39.76
N ARG A 499 -6.46 -2.60 39.36
CA ARG A 499 -5.59 -3.76 39.58
C ARG A 499 -5.40 -4.63 38.35
N ILE A 500 -5.69 -4.11 37.19
CA ILE A 500 -5.56 -4.80 35.90
C ILE A 500 -4.45 -4.16 35.09
#